data_7231eeef8c60c5d028282f3dca2ec1df
#
_entry.id   7231eeef8c60c5d028282f3dca2ec1df
#
_cell.length_a   1.000
_cell.length_b   1.000
_cell.length_c   1.000
_cell.angle_alpha   90.00
_cell.angle_beta   90.00
_cell.angle_gamma   90.00
#
_symmetry.space_group_name_H-M   'P 1'
#
loop_
_entity.id
_entity.type
_entity.pdbx_description
1 polymer ?
#
loop_
_entity_poly.entity_id
_entity_poly.type
_entity_poly.pdbx_seq_one_letter_code
_entity_poly.pdbx_strand_id
1 'polypeptide(L)'
;MVRTKSFEEATKLINDHEYGNGVSIYTRDGDAGRTFASKIQVGMVGINVPIPVPMAFHSFGGWKRSLFGDSAMHGMEGIKFYTKLKTITSRWPSGIR
;
A
#
# COMPACT_ATOMS: atom_id res chain seq x y z
N MET A 1 -15.59 -20.19 4.81
CA MET A 1 -16.44 -19.03 4.45
C MET A 1 -17.07 -18.50 5.73
N VAL A 2 -16.94 -17.20 5.99
CA VAL A 2 -17.53 -16.53 7.16
C VAL A 2 -18.62 -15.58 6.67
N ARG A 3 -19.77 -15.60 7.32
CA ARG A 3 -20.86 -14.63 7.06
C ARG A 3 -20.85 -13.58 8.14
N THR A 4 -20.89 -12.32 7.75
CA THR A 4 -21.00 -11.17 8.64
C THR A 4 -22.36 -10.52 8.54
N LYS A 5 -22.79 -9.84 9.60
CA LYS A 5 -24.11 -9.19 9.66
C LYS A 5 -24.08 -7.77 9.11
N SER A 6 -22.91 -7.16 9.05
CA SER A 6 -22.75 -5.79 8.55
C SER A 6 -21.40 -5.57 7.88
N PHE A 7 -21.30 -4.46 7.17
CA PHE A 7 -20.07 -3.97 6.57
C PHE A 7 -18.99 -3.67 7.62
N GLU A 8 -19.37 -3.11 8.75
CA GLU A 8 -18.48 -2.77 9.85
C GLU A 8 -17.88 -4.03 10.48
N GLU A 9 -18.69 -5.05 10.68
CA GLU A 9 -18.23 -6.35 11.21
C GLU A 9 -17.24 -6.99 10.24
N ALA A 10 -17.51 -6.96 8.94
CA ALA A 10 -16.60 -7.47 7.92
C ALA A 10 -15.26 -6.70 7.91
N THR A 11 -15.32 -5.38 7.94
CA THR A 11 -14.12 -4.51 7.97
C THR A 11 -13.29 -4.76 9.23
N LYS A 12 -13.96 -4.88 10.39
CA LYS A 12 -13.29 -5.18 11.66
C LYS A 12 -12.59 -6.54 11.62
N LEU A 13 -13.25 -7.57 11.12
CA LEU A 13 -12.68 -8.92 11.00
C LEU A 13 -11.38 -8.93 10.20
N ILE A 14 -11.34 -8.19 9.10
CA ILE A 14 -10.14 -8.06 8.26
C ILE A 14 -9.06 -7.25 8.96
N ASN A 15 -9.44 -6.13 9.59
CA ASN A 15 -8.49 -5.25 10.26
C ASN A 15 -7.85 -5.87 11.50
N ASP A 16 -8.54 -6.75 12.20
CA ASP A 16 -8.02 -7.46 13.37
C ASP A 16 -7.07 -8.62 12.99
N HIS A 17 -7.00 -8.98 11.71
CA HIS A 17 -6.13 -10.06 11.25
C HIS A 17 -4.66 -9.64 11.30
N GLU A 18 -3.77 -10.59 11.67
CA GLU A 18 -2.32 -10.33 11.78
C GLU A 18 -1.61 -10.09 10.44
N TYR A 19 -2.19 -10.55 9.33
CA TYR A 19 -1.69 -10.32 7.98
C TYR A 19 -2.55 -9.30 7.24
N GLY A 20 -1.93 -8.53 6.35
CA GLY A 20 -2.59 -7.50 5.57
C GLY A 20 -1.98 -7.36 4.18
N ASN A 21 -1.89 -8.44 3.42
CA ASN A 21 -1.30 -8.42 2.08
C ASN A 21 -2.23 -7.78 1.04
N GLY A 22 -3.37 -8.40 0.81
CA GLY A 22 -4.34 -7.92 -0.18
C GLY A 22 -5.75 -8.33 0.16
N VAL A 23 -6.71 -7.50 -0.25
CA VAL A 23 -8.14 -7.74 -0.07
C VAL A 23 -8.93 -7.21 -1.26
N SER A 24 -10.05 -7.84 -1.56
CA SER A 24 -10.97 -7.35 -2.60
C SER A 24 -12.37 -7.22 -2.05
N ILE A 25 -13.04 -6.13 -2.46
CA ILE A 25 -14.47 -5.92 -2.25
C ILE A 25 -15.21 -5.97 -3.59
N TYR A 26 -16.35 -6.63 -3.61
CA TYR A 26 -17.24 -6.67 -4.78
C TYR A 26 -18.54 -5.97 -4.42
N THR A 27 -18.81 -4.86 -5.06
CA THR A 27 -19.98 -4.04 -4.80
C THR A 27 -20.38 -3.22 -6.02
N ARG A 28 -21.66 -2.88 -6.13
CA ARG A 28 -22.16 -1.87 -7.08
C ARG A 28 -22.26 -0.49 -6.45
N ASP A 29 -22.09 -0.39 -5.14
CA ASP A 29 -22.13 0.86 -4.40
C ASP A 29 -20.73 1.47 -4.35
N GLY A 30 -20.54 2.58 -5.06
CA GLY A 30 -19.27 3.30 -5.10
C GLY A 30 -18.88 3.92 -3.76
N ASP A 31 -19.85 4.24 -2.90
CA ASP A 31 -19.57 4.77 -1.56
C ASP A 31 -19.06 3.69 -0.63
N ALA A 32 -19.66 2.51 -0.66
CA ALA A 32 -19.17 1.33 0.05
C ALA A 32 -17.74 0.98 -0.38
N GLY A 33 -17.45 1.02 -1.68
CA GLY A 33 -16.11 0.75 -2.21
C GLY A 33 -15.05 1.76 -1.71
N ARG A 34 -15.35 3.06 -1.78
CA ARG A 34 -14.45 4.13 -1.28
C ARG A 34 -14.25 4.06 0.23
N THR A 35 -15.32 3.87 0.97
CA THR A 35 -15.28 3.75 2.44
C THR A 35 -14.47 2.54 2.86
N PHE A 36 -14.64 1.41 2.17
CA PHE A 36 -13.82 0.22 2.41
C PHE A 36 -12.33 0.50 2.18
N ALA A 37 -11.97 1.04 1.03
CA ALA A 37 -10.58 1.35 0.69
C ALA A 37 -9.90 2.29 1.69
N SER A 38 -10.65 3.24 2.27
CA SER A 38 -10.11 4.18 3.26
C SER A 38 -9.96 3.60 4.67
N LYS A 39 -10.79 2.63 5.04
CA LYS A 39 -10.82 2.08 6.41
C LYS A 39 -10.03 0.78 6.57
N ILE A 40 -9.78 0.07 5.48
CA ILE A 40 -9.12 -1.23 5.54
C ILE A 40 -7.61 -1.10 5.76
N GLN A 41 -7.07 -1.89 6.67
CA GLN A 41 -5.63 -1.88 7.01
C GLN A 41 -4.89 -3.02 6.30
N VAL A 42 -4.79 -2.90 4.99
CA VAL A 42 -4.18 -3.89 4.10
C VAL A 42 -3.39 -3.15 3.02
N GLY A 43 -2.29 -3.72 2.56
CA GLY A 43 -1.38 -3.06 1.62
C GLY A 43 -1.92 -2.92 0.19
N MET A 44 -2.75 -3.85 -0.27
CA MET A 44 -3.35 -3.81 -1.61
C MET A 44 -4.86 -3.99 -1.51
N VAL A 45 -5.62 -3.11 -2.15
CA VAL A 45 -7.08 -3.14 -2.11
C VAL A 45 -7.62 -3.16 -3.53
N GLY A 46 -8.42 -4.16 -3.84
CA GLY A 46 -9.16 -4.28 -5.09
C GLY A 46 -10.64 -3.92 -4.92
N ILE A 47 -11.17 -3.07 -5.80
CA ILE A 47 -12.60 -2.83 -5.89
C ILE A 47 -13.09 -3.46 -7.18
N ASN A 48 -13.88 -4.52 -7.07
CA ASN A 48 -14.33 -5.35 -8.19
C ASN A 48 -13.18 -5.99 -9.00
N VAL A 49 -12.02 -6.15 -8.38
CA VAL A 49 -10.84 -6.80 -8.94
C VAL A 49 -10.44 -7.97 -8.05
N PRO A 50 -10.26 -9.18 -8.56
CA PRO A 50 -10.05 -10.38 -7.74
C PRO A 50 -8.68 -10.46 -7.06
N ILE A 51 -7.63 -9.98 -7.72
CA ILE A 51 -6.26 -10.00 -7.21
C ILE A 51 -5.69 -8.59 -7.43
N PRO A 52 -5.60 -7.76 -6.39
CA PRO A 52 -5.30 -6.34 -6.52
C PRO A 52 -3.79 -6.05 -6.67
N VAL A 53 -3.09 -6.81 -7.48
CA VAL A 53 -1.67 -6.58 -7.77
C VAL A 53 -1.55 -5.61 -8.94
N PRO A 54 -0.95 -4.43 -8.74
CA PRO A 54 -0.76 -3.46 -9.82
C PRO A 54 0.34 -3.88 -10.79
N MET A 55 0.47 -3.14 -11.88
CA MET A 55 1.60 -3.30 -12.82
C MET A 55 2.93 -2.96 -12.13
N ALA A 56 4.02 -3.59 -12.61
CA ALA A 56 5.33 -3.58 -11.94
C ALA A 56 6.00 -2.20 -11.77
N PHE A 57 5.54 -1.17 -12.46
CA PHE A 57 6.03 0.20 -12.27
C PHE A 57 5.36 0.94 -11.09
N HIS A 58 4.30 0.38 -10.52
CA HIS A 58 3.72 0.84 -9.26
C HIS A 58 4.30 0.05 -8.10
N SER A 59 4.51 0.72 -6.99
CA SER A 59 4.88 0.06 -5.75
C SER A 59 3.69 -0.74 -5.21
N PHE A 60 3.95 -1.95 -4.73
CA PHE A 60 2.96 -2.78 -4.05
C PHE A 60 3.63 -3.61 -2.95
N GLY A 61 2.86 -3.97 -1.95
CA GLY A 61 3.33 -4.78 -0.85
C GLY A 61 2.26 -4.91 0.21
N GLY A 62 2.49 -5.84 1.14
CA GLY A 62 1.61 -6.05 2.27
C GLY A 62 1.88 -5.09 3.42
N TRP A 63 0.94 -5.04 4.33
CA TRP A 63 1.08 -4.41 5.64
C TRP A 63 1.17 -5.48 6.73
N LYS A 64 1.40 -5.04 7.96
CA LYS A 64 1.45 -5.92 9.14
C LYS A 64 2.51 -7.03 8.93
N ARG A 65 2.20 -8.26 9.29
CA ARG A 65 3.10 -9.42 9.13
C ARG A 65 3.23 -9.94 7.69
N SER A 66 2.56 -9.30 6.72
CA SER A 66 2.69 -9.66 5.30
C SER A 66 3.92 -9.03 4.63
N LEU A 67 4.64 -8.15 5.30
CA LEU A 67 5.86 -7.52 4.80
C LEU A 67 6.89 -7.40 5.92
N PHE A 68 8.16 -7.67 5.60
CA PHE A 68 9.29 -7.38 6.47
C PHE A 68 9.84 -5.99 6.14
N GLY A 69 9.86 -5.08 7.13
CA GLY A 69 10.26 -3.69 6.95
C GLY A 69 9.12 -2.80 6.42
N ASP A 70 9.45 -1.55 6.10
CA ASP A 70 8.49 -0.50 5.78
C ASP A 70 8.44 -0.13 4.29
N SER A 71 9.31 -0.72 3.47
CA SER A 71 9.45 -0.38 2.06
C SER A 71 8.96 -1.50 1.15
N ALA A 72 8.10 -1.16 0.20
CA ALA A 72 7.66 -2.07 -0.85
C ALA A 72 8.75 -2.27 -1.93
N MET A 73 8.55 -3.22 -2.85
CA MET A 73 9.62 -3.74 -3.72
C MET A 73 9.74 -3.06 -5.08
N HIS A 74 8.71 -2.41 -5.58
CA HIS A 74 8.63 -1.95 -6.96
C HIS A 74 8.44 -0.44 -7.08
N GLY A 75 8.59 0.10 -8.29
CA GLY A 75 8.52 1.52 -8.56
C GLY A 75 9.62 2.31 -7.86
N MET A 76 9.33 3.53 -7.44
CA MET A 76 10.29 4.39 -6.73
C MET A 76 10.77 3.83 -5.39
N GLU A 77 9.94 3.03 -4.72
CA GLU A 77 10.32 2.37 -3.46
C GLU A 77 11.44 1.35 -3.68
N GLY A 78 11.42 0.63 -4.80
CA GLY A 78 12.51 -0.28 -5.17
C GLY A 78 13.83 0.46 -5.41
N ILE A 79 13.79 1.64 -6.03
CA ILE A 79 14.98 2.47 -6.22
C ILE A 79 15.50 2.95 -4.86
N LYS A 80 14.66 3.47 -3.99
CA LYS A 80 15.03 3.92 -2.65
C LYS A 80 15.64 2.81 -1.80
N PHE A 81 15.15 1.58 -1.94
CA PHE A 81 15.66 0.43 -1.20
C PHE A 81 17.13 0.12 -1.52
N TYR A 82 17.53 0.22 -2.80
CA TYR A 82 18.89 -0.11 -3.25
C TYR A 82 19.84 1.09 -3.30
N THR A 83 19.37 2.29 -3.00
CA THR A 83 20.15 3.52 -3.10
C THR A 83 20.18 4.31 -1.80
N LYS A 84 21.14 5.20 -1.70
CA LYS A 84 21.21 6.18 -0.60
C LYS A 84 21.14 7.58 -1.16
N LEU A 85 20.30 8.41 -0.58
CA LEU A 85 20.23 9.83 -0.93
C LEU A 85 21.50 10.55 -0.43
N LYS A 86 22.14 11.29 -1.31
CA LYS A 86 23.25 12.20 -0.97
C LYS A 86 22.87 13.62 -1.36
N THR A 87 22.91 14.52 -0.42
CA THR A 87 22.72 15.95 -0.66
C THR A 87 24.07 16.63 -0.77
N ILE A 88 24.30 17.36 -1.84
CA ILE A 88 25.52 18.12 -2.09
C ILE A 88 25.14 19.59 -2.27
N THR A 89 25.72 20.45 -1.43
CA THR A 89 25.60 21.89 -1.58
C THR A 89 26.97 22.44 -1.95
N SER A 90 27.06 23.18 -3.05
CA SER A 90 28.32 23.76 -3.51
C SER A 90 28.14 25.23 -3.86
N ARG A 91 29.17 26.01 -3.66
CA ARG A 91 29.29 27.41 -4.08
C ARG A 91 30.64 27.62 -4.75
N TRP A 92 30.60 28.15 -5.92
CA TRP A 92 31.81 28.50 -6.70
C TRP A 92 31.95 30.04 -6.77
N PRO A 93 32.61 30.67 -5.77
CA PRO A 93 32.79 32.13 -5.82
C PRO A 93 33.75 32.53 -6.94
N SER A 94 33.35 33.52 -7.72
CA SER A 94 34.22 34.10 -8.72
C SER A 94 35.42 34.83 -8.06
N GLY A 95 36.63 34.67 -8.60
CA GLY A 95 37.82 35.37 -8.11
C GLY A 95 38.69 34.64 -7.09
N ILE A 96 38.33 33.46 -6.66
CA ILE A 96 39.20 32.58 -5.85
C ILE A 96 39.77 31.48 -6.75
N ARG A 97 41.03 31.49 -6.99
CA ARG A 97 41.78 30.47 -7.71
C ARG A 97 42.91 29.95 -6.83
#